data_4962e36669387d78d53c56c877c8ed10
#
_entry.id   4962e36669387d78d53c56c877c8ed10
#
_cell.length_a   1.000
_cell.length_b   1.000
_cell.length_c   1.000
_cell.angle_alpha   90.00
_cell.angle_beta   90.00
_cell.angle_gamma   90.00
#
_symmetry.space_group_name_H-M   'P 1'
#
loop_
_entity.id
_entity.type
_entity.pdbx_description
1 polymer ?
#
loop_
_entity_poly.entity_id
_entity_poly.type
_entity_poly.pdbx_seq_one_letter_code
_entity_poly.pdbx_strand_id
1 'polypeptide(L)'
;MSQQPSTPVKVSSAAANNTPATLDPDLRSQINTVLLRDGHVTKIQEALLHALNSSSTNWPTQIQSHALTLLRSGEVTTYPALLRRILDDVREATNPNPSKTPNGDAKRVNGSTIPEKPNLAVPPAVIDEALRITRESLEAVCEIDEHTTS
;
A
#
# COMPACT_ATOMS: atom_id res chain seq x y z
N MET A 1 -6.29 19.61 27.53
CA MET A 1 -6.58 18.20 27.70
C MET A 1 -5.33 17.39 27.59
N SER A 2 -4.93 16.82 28.70
CA SER A 2 -3.73 16.02 28.67
C SER A 2 -4.07 14.68 28.04
N GLN A 3 -3.51 14.44 26.90
CA GLN A 3 -3.63 13.14 26.29
C GLN A 3 -2.72 12.21 27.06
N GLN A 4 -3.30 11.26 27.71
CA GLN A 4 -2.50 10.25 28.35
C GLN A 4 -1.79 9.44 27.29
N PRO A 5 -0.49 9.20 27.44
CA PRO A 5 0.20 8.37 26.49
C PRO A 5 -0.43 6.99 26.48
N SER A 6 -0.72 6.51 25.30
CA SER A 6 -1.35 5.20 25.18
C SER A 6 -0.34 4.12 25.57
N THR A 7 -0.83 3.12 26.25
CA THR A 7 0.01 1.97 26.60
C THR A 7 0.36 1.21 25.34
N PRO A 8 1.64 0.92 25.10
CA PRO A 8 2.02 0.20 23.91
C PRO A 8 1.43 -1.22 23.91
N VAL A 9 1.07 -1.70 22.75
CA VAL A 9 0.55 -3.06 22.59
C VAL A 9 1.73 -4.02 22.67
N LYS A 10 1.62 -5.01 23.57
CA LYS A 10 2.69 -6.01 23.72
C LYS A 10 2.54 -7.09 22.68
N VAL A 11 3.60 -7.30 21.92
CA VAL A 11 3.63 -8.31 20.88
C VAL A 11 4.69 -9.34 21.26
N SER A 12 4.32 -10.61 21.31
CA SER A 12 5.30 -11.65 21.59
C SER A 12 6.26 -11.80 20.42
N SER A 13 7.49 -12.20 20.69
CA SER A 13 8.47 -12.40 19.63
C SER A 13 8.01 -13.45 18.63
N ALA A 14 7.27 -14.46 19.08
CA ALA A 14 6.70 -15.47 18.19
C ALA A 14 5.68 -14.83 17.22
N ALA A 15 4.83 -13.93 17.71
CA ALA A 15 3.86 -13.26 16.87
C ALA A 15 4.54 -12.29 15.90
N ALA A 16 5.61 -11.64 16.32
CA ALA A 16 6.34 -10.68 15.48
C ALA A 16 7.01 -11.38 14.30
N ASN A 17 7.35 -12.65 14.44
CA ASN A 17 8.01 -13.39 13.37
C ASN A 17 7.05 -14.23 12.52
N ASN A 18 5.78 -14.18 12.81
CA ASN A 18 4.79 -14.93 12.04
C ASN A 18 4.32 -14.15 10.83
N THR A 19 3.79 -14.88 9.87
CA THR A 19 3.21 -14.25 8.68
C THR A 19 1.92 -13.53 9.06
N PRO A 20 1.52 -12.50 8.30
CA PRO A 20 0.27 -11.79 8.60
C PRO A 20 -0.95 -12.70 8.68
N ALA A 21 -0.96 -13.80 7.94
CA ALA A 21 -2.10 -14.72 7.94
C ALA A 21 -2.27 -15.46 9.27
N THR A 22 -1.20 -15.61 10.04
CA THR A 22 -1.25 -16.31 11.32
C THR A 22 -1.28 -15.37 12.52
N LEU A 23 -1.35 -14.07 12.28
CA LEU A 23 -1.39 -13.10 13.37
C LEU A 23 -2.75 -13.14 14.05
N ASP A 24 -2.73 -13.10 15.40
CA ASP A 24 -3.94 -13.10 16.19
C ASP A 24 -4.83 -11.91 15.81
N PRO A 25 -6.11 -12.14 15.43
CA PRO A 25 -7.01 -11.05 15.07
C PRO A 25 -7.20 -10.01 16.17
N ASP A 26 -7.19 -10.44 17.43
CA ASP A 26 -7.35 -9.51 18.54
C ASP A 26 -6.14 -8.59 18.67
N LEU A 27 -4.94 -9.11 18.49
CA LEU A 27 -3.72 -8.33 18.52
C LEU A 27 -3.72 -7.31 17.39
N ARG A 28 -4.10 -7.75 16.19
CA ARG A 28 -4.20 -6.85 15.03
C ARG A 28 -5.21 -5.73 15.30
N SER A 29 -6.36 -6.06 15.88
CA SER A 29 -7.39 -5.09 16.20
C SER A 29 -6.89 -4.06 17.22
N GLN A 30 -6.16 -4.50 18.24
CA GLN A 30 -5.59 -3.61 19.24
C GLN A 30 -4.58 -2.65 18.60
N ILE A 31 -3.70 -3.15 17.77
CA ILE A 31 -2.70 -2.34 17.08
C ILE A 31 -3.40 -1.30 16.21
N ASN A 32 -4.38 -1.72 15.42
CA ASN A 32 -5.12 -0.81 14.54
C ASN A 32 -5.83 0.27 15.33
N THR A 33 -6.42 -0.09 16.46
CA THR A 33 -7.12 0.87 17.31
C THR A 33 -6.17 1.95 17.82
N VAL A 34 -4.97 1.55 18.26
CA VAL A 34 -4.00 2.50 18.78
C VAL A 34 -3.44 3.37 17.64
N LEU A 35 -3.16 2.78 16.49
CA LEU A 35 -2.68 3.56 15.32
C LEU A 35 -3.69 4.63 14.92
N LEU A 36 -4.97 4.31 14.94
CA LEU A 36 -6.02 5.26 14.62
C LEU A 36 -6.16 6.34 15.70
N ARG A 37 -6.22 5.90 16.95
CA ARG A 37 -6.45 6.83 18.07
C ARG A 37 -5.31 7.84 18.23
N ASP A 38 -4.08 7.40 18.07
CA ASP A 38 -2.91 8.24 18.28
C ASP A 38 -2.52 9.04 17.03
N GLY A 39 -3.31 8.97 15.97
CA GLY A 39 -3.10 9.77 14.77
C GLY A 39 -2.01 9.24 13.82
N HIS A 40 -1.53 8.03 14.06
CA HIS A 40 -0.48 7.47 13.20
C HIS A 40 -0.98 7.18 11.79
N VAL A 41 -2.23 6.78 11.63
CA VAL A 41 -2.80 6.54 10.30
C VAL A 41 -2.80 7.84 9.49
N THR A 42 -3.18 8.96 10.11
CA THR A 42 -3.15 10.26 9.44
C THR A 42 -1.72 10.64 9.07
N LYS A 43 -0.77 10.40 9.97
CA LYS A 43 0.64 10.70 9.71
C LYS A 43 1.17 9.87 8.56
N ILE A 44 0.85 8.59 8.50
CA ILE A 44 1.23 7.72 7.41
C ILE A 44 0.64 8.24 6.09
N GLN A 45 -0.65 8.56 6.11
CA GLN A 45 -1.34 9.06 4.93
C GLN A 45 -0.70 10.36 4.40
N GLU A 46 -0.42 11.30 5.28
CA GLU A 46 0.22 12.55 4.89
C GLU A 46 1.62 12.34 4.31
N ALA A 47 2.39 11.46 4.92
CA ALA A 47 3.74 11.14 4.43
C ALA A 47 3.68 10.50 3.04
N LEU A 48 2.72 9.59 2.82
CA LEU A 48 2.56 8.95 1.52
C LEU A 48 2.11 9.93 0.44
N LEU A 49 1.16 10.80 0.77
CA LEU A 49 0.71 11.82 -0.17
C LEU A 49 1.85 12.76 -0.54
N HIS A 50 2.64 13.15 0.46
CA HIS A 50 3.79 14.02 0.21
C HIS A 50 4.81 13.32 -0.70
N ALA A 51 5.12 12.06 -0.42
CA ALA A 51 6.06 11.29 -1.22
C ALA A 51 5.58 11.12 -2.66
N LEU A 52 4.29 10.83 -2.83
CA LEU A 52 3.70 10.67 -4.17
C LEU A 52 3.74 11.98 -4.97
N ASN A 53 3.42 13.09 -4.31
CA ASN A 53 3.41 14.38 -4.96
C ASN A 53 4.80 14.92 -5.26
N SER A 54 5.78 14.50 -4.48
CA SER A 54 7.18 14.92 -4.66
C SER A 54 7.93 14.05 -5.66
N SER A 55 7.34 12.94 -6.06
CA SER A 55 7.99 12.00 -6.96
C SER A 55 8.08 12.58 -8.36
N SER A 56 9.23 12.38 -9.00
CA SER A 56 9.44 12.86 -10.36
C SER A 56 8.66 12.07 -11.41
N THR A 57 8.03 10.97 -11.00
CA THR A 57 7.33 10.11 -11.96
C THR A 57 5.94 10.60 -12.33
N ASN A 58 5.43 11.65 -11.67
CA ASN A 58 4.10 12.19 -11.95
C ASN A 58 3.00 11.14 -11.78
N TRP A 59 3.17 10.28 -10.82
CA TRP A 59 2.24 9.17 -10.59
C TRP A 59 0.78 9.60 -10.44
N PRO A 60 0.45 10.69 -9.69
CA PRO A 60 -0.95 11.13 -9.58
C PRO A 60 -1.58 11.46 -10.93
N THR A 61 -0.81 12.10 -11.81
CA THR A 61 -1.30 12.45 -13.16
C THR A 61 -1.54 11.18 -13.97
N GLN A 62 -0.70 10.18 -13.85
CA GLN A 62 -0.88 8.92 -14.56
C GLN A 62 -2.12 8.18 -14.08
N ILE A 63 -2.37 8.17 -12.78
CA ILE A 63 -3.59 7.58 -12.21
C ILE A 63 -4.84 8.30 -12.74
N GLN A 64 -4.80 9.62 -12.75
CA GLN A 64 -5.91 10.42 -13.26
C GLN A 64 -6.18 10.12 -14.73
N SER A 65 -5.14 10.08 -15.55
CA SER A 65 -5.27 9.76 -16.96
C SER A 65 -5.83 8.37 -17.20
N HIS A 66 -5.37 7.40 -16.41
CA HIS A 66 -5.87 6.03 -16.49
C HIS A 66 -7.35 5.95 -16.10
N ALA A 67 -7.75 6.65 -15.04
CA ALA A 67 -9.14 6.70 -14.61
C ALA A 67 -10.03 7.27 -15.73
N LEU A 68 -9.58 8.35 -16.35
CA LEU A 68 -10.34 8.97 -17.46
C LEU A 68 -10.46 8.01 -18.65
N THR A 69 -9.40 7.26 -18.94
CA THR A 69 -9.43 6.28 -20.02
C THR A 69 -10.45 5.18 -19.74
N LEU A 70 -10.48 4.68 -18.52
CA LEU A 70 -11.45 3.65 -18.13
C LEU A 70 -12.89 4.14 -18.21
N LEU A 71 -13.13 5.39 -17.82
CA LEU A 71 -14.47 5.97 -17.91
C LEU A 71 -14.88 6.22 -19.36
N ARG A 72 -13.97 6.71 -20.18
CA ARG A 72 -14.26 7.01 -21.59
C ARG A 72 -14.49 5.75 -22.42
N SER A 73 -13.80 4.67 -22.07
CA SER A 73 -13.97 3.40 -22.78
C SER A 73 -15.26 2.69 -22.41
N GLY A 74 -15.91 3.11 -21.34
CA GLY A 74 -17.13 2.47 -20.87
C GLY A 74 -16.87 1.17 -20.10
N GLU A 75 -15.60 0.81 -19.87
CA GLU A 75 -15.29 -0.39 -19.10
C GLU A 75 -15.80 -0.27 -17.67
N VAL A 76 -15.82 0.95 -17.15
CA VAL A 76 -16.26 1.19 -15.78
C VAL A 76 -17.19 2.38 -15.79
N THR A 77 -18.35 2.25 -15.17
CA THR A 77 -19.35 3.30 -15.19
C THR A 77 -19.70 3.85 -13.80
N THR A 78 -19.24 3.21 -12.74
CA THR A 78 -19.53 3.66 -11.38
C THR A 78 -18.25 3.96 -10.62
N TYR A 79 -18.34 4.86 -9.65
CA TYR A 79 -17.16 5.22 -8.84
C TYR A 79 -16.59 4.04 -8.06
N PRO A 80 -17.39 3.23 -7.36
CA PRO A 80 -16.82 2.09 -6.64
C PRO A 80 -16.09 1.09 -7.55
N ALA A 81 -16.62 0.85 -8.75
CA ALA A 81 -15.99 -0.04 -9.71
C ALA A 81 -14.69 0.57 -10.25
N LEU A 82 -14.69 1.88 -10.48
CA LEU A 82 -13.51 2.61 -10.94
C LEU A 82 -12.39 2.51 -9.90
N LEU A 83 -12.71 2.79 -8.65
CA LEU A 83 -11.73 2.74 -7.57
C LEU A 83 -11.12 1.35 -7.44
N ARG A 84 -11.97 0.32 -7.47
CA ARG A 84 -11.50 -1.07 -7.37
C ARG A 84 -10.58 -1.41 -8.53
N ARG A 85 -10.98 -1.05 -9.75
CA ARG A 85 -10.19 -1.33 -10.94
C ARG A 85 -8.82 -0.64 -10.87
N ILE A 86 -8.78 0.61 -10.48
CA ILE A 86 -7.52 1.36 -10.36
C ILE A 86 -6.62 0.71 -9.31
N LEU A 87 -7.18 0.35 -8.15
CA LEU A 87 -6.41 -0.29 -7.10
C LEU A 87 -5.81 -1.62 -7.56
N ASP A 88 -6.58 -2.40 -8.29
CA ASP A 88 -6.10 -3.68 -8.82
C ASP A 88 -5.01 -3.46 -9.86
N ASP A 89 -5.19 -2.50 -10.75
CA ASP A 89 -4.20 -2.18 -11.77
C ASP A 89 -2.89 -1.66 -11.15
N VAL A 90 -2.99 -0.84 -10.10
CA VAL A 90 -1.82 -0.35 -9.37
C VAL A 90 -1.09 -1.51 -8.66
N ARG A 91 -1.84 -2.39 -8.04
CA ARG A 91 -1.26 -3.56 -7.37
C ARG A 91 -0.53 -4.45 -8.37
N GLU A 92 -1.16 -4.71 -9.49
CA GLU A 92 -0.56 -5.55 -10.51
C GLU A 92 0.70 -4.90 -11.10
N ALA A 93 0.67 -3.61 -11.34
CA ALA A 93 1.83 -2.90 -11.86
C ALA A 93 2.97 -2.83 -10.85
N THR A 94 2.64 -2.67 -9.57
CA THR A 94 3.65 -2.54 -8.51
C THR A 94 4.28 -3.88 -8.17
N ASN A 95 3.49 -4.95 -8.20
CA ASN A 95 3.97 -6.28 -7.85
C ASN A 95 3.46 -7.29 -8.86
N PRO A 96 4.04 -7.29 -10.06
CA PRO A 96 3.57 -8.17 -11.12
C PRO A 96 3.76 -9.63 -10.73
N ASN A 97 2.68 -10.39 -10.84
CA ASN A 97 2.70 -11.80 -10.54
C ASN A 97 3.26 -12.54 -11.77
N PRO A 98 4.42 -13.14 -11.67
CA PRO A 98 5.02 -13.79 -12.84
C PRO A 98 4.17 -14.92 -13.43
N SER A 99 3.26 -15.49 -12.62
CA SER A 99 2.42 -16.55 -13.14
C SER A 99 1.26 -16.03 -13.98
N LYS A 100 1.02 -14.72 -13.96
CA LYS A 100 0.00 -14.13 -14.77
C LYS A 100 0.55 -13.48 -16.02
N THR A 101 1.82 -13.60 -16.26
CA THR A 101 2.31 -13.06 -17.49
C THR A 101 1.63 -13.83 -18.62
N PRO A 102 0.88 -13.19 -19.44
CA PRO A 102 0.33 -13.84 -20.60
C PRO A 102 1.52 -14.29 -21.40
N ASN A 103 1.61 -15.52 -21.69
CA ASN A 103 2.59 -16.11 -22.45
C ASN A 103 3.20 -15.12 -23.32
N GLY A 104 4.38 -14.84 -22.94
CA GLY A 104 5.08 -13.83 -23.51
C GLY A 104 4.93 -13.52 -24.92
N ASP A 105 4.37 -14.26 -25.54
CA ASP A 105 4.15 -14.07 -26.81
C ASP A 105 3.40 -13.00 -27.11
N ALA A 106 2.97 -12.43 -26.16
CA ALA A 106 2.34 -11.23 -26.43
C ALA A 106 3.19 -10.53 -27.38
N LYS A 107 3.40 -10.95 -28.25
CA LYS A 107 3.85 -10.50 -29.37
C LYS A 107 4.02 -9.15 -29.48
N ARG A 108 4.97 -8.86 -29.51
CA ARG A 108 5.41 -7.76 -30.17
C ARG A 108 4.77 -7.67 -31.43
N VAL A 109 3.77 -6.99 -31.45
CA VAL A 109 3.15 -6.71 -32.67
C VAL A 109 3.97 -5.62 -33.28
N ASN A 110 4.69 -5.95 -34.24
CA ASN A 110 5.51 -5.01 -34.90
C ASN A 110 4.74 -3.87 -35.47
N GLY A 111 5.15 -2.73 -35.14
CA GLY A 111 4.63 -1.57 -35.81
C GLY A 111 3.30 -1.04 -35.34
N SER A 112 2.62 -1.73 -34.54
CA SER A 112 1.39 -1.15 -34.06
C SER A 112 1.74 -0.33 -32.86
N THR A 113 1.44 0.90 -32.92
CA THR A 113 1.52 1.76 -31.79
C THR A 113 0.49 1.33 -30.80
N ILE A 114 0.85 0.39 -29.97
CA ILE A 114 0.05 0.12 -28.81
C ILE A 114 0.28 1.31 -27.90
N PRO A 115 -0.77 2.02 -27.49
CA PRO A 115 -0.59 3.12 -26.55
C PRO A 115 0.10 2.55 -25.33
N GLU A 116 1.22 3.14 -24.96
CA GLU A 116 1.95 2.68 -23.80
C GLU A 116 1.01 2.65 -22.64
N LYS A 117 0.91 1.50 -22.04
CA LYS A 117 0.18 1.37 -20.81
C LYS A 117 0.82 2.32 -19.83
N PRO A 118 0.06 3.20 -19.18
CA PRO A 118 0.62 4.09 -18.19
C PRO A 118 1.29 3.26 -17.09
N ASN A 119 2.43 3.71 -16.64
CA ASN A 119 3.13 3.01 -15.58
C ASN A 119 2.46 3.37 -14.26
N LEU A 120 1.59 2.49 -13.80
CA LEU A 120 0.85 2.69 -12.57
C LEU A 120 1.57 2.17 -11.34
N ALA A 121 2.76 1.62 -11.51
CA ALA A 121 3.53 1.11 -10.37
C ALA A 121 3.84 2.25 -9.40
N VAL A 122 3.68 1.98 -8.12
CA VAL A 122 4.05 2.95 -7.09
C VAL A 122 5.56 3.14 -7.15
N PRO A 123 6.06 4.39 -7.19
CA PRO A 123 7.50 4.62 -7.28
C PRO A 123 8.24 3.96 -6.10
N PRO A 124 9.42 3.36 -6.35
CA PRO A 124 10.16 2.69 -5.28
C PRO A 124 10.46 3.60 -4.07
N ALA A 125 10.75 4.86 -4.31
CA ALA A 125 11.00 5.79 -3.21
C ALA A 125 9.79 5.98 -2.31
N VAL A 126 8.58 5.92 -2.89
CA VAL A 126 7.34 6.00 -2.13
C VAL A 126 7.14 4.74 -1.31
N ILE A 127 7.47 3.57 -1.87
CA ILE A 127 7.39 2.31 -1.14
C ILE A 127 8.34 2.33 0.05
N ASP A 128 9.57 2.80 -0.16
CA ASP A 128 10.56 2.88 0.91
C ASP A 128 10.08 3.81 2.02
N GLU A 129 9.52 4.96 1.66
CA GLU A 129 8.97 5.89 2.63
C GLU A 129 7.77 5.30 3.36
N ALA A 130 6.91 4.57 2.65
CA ALA A 130 5.77 3.89 3.26
C ALA A 130 6.23 2.88 4.30
N LEU A 131 7.23 2.08 3.96
CA LEU A 131 7.78 1.10 4.88
C LEU A 131 8.44 1.78 6.10
N ARG A 132 9.17 2.86 5.86
CA ARG A 132 9.84 3.60 6.93
C ARG A 132 8.84 4.17 7.93
N ILE A 133 7.84 4.91 7.44
CA ILE A 133 6.88 5.57 8.31
C ILE A 133 5.96 4.56 9.00
N THR A 134 5.63 3.46 8.32
CA THR A 134 4.82 2.41 8.92
C THR A 134 5.59 1.71 10.03
N ARG A 135 6.87 1.43 9.81
CA ARG A 135 7.72 0.82 10.83
C ARG A 135 7.83 1.74 12.04
N GLU A 136 8.12 3.01 11.84
CA GLU A 136 8.19 3.99 12.93
C GLU A 136 6.89 4.04 13.72
N SER A 137 5.77 4.03 13.04
CA SER A 137 4.47 4.08 13.69
C SER A 137 4.19 2.81 14.50
N LEU A 138 4.56 1.65 13.96
CA LEU A 138 4.40 0.39 14.68
C LEU A 138 5.32 0.32 15.89
N GLU A 139 6.57 0.77 15.76
CA GLU A 139 7.50 0.82 16.89
C GLU A 139 7.00 1.74 18.01
N ALA A 140 6.28 2.80 17.65
CA ALA A 140 5.71 3.72 18.63
C ALA A 140 4.54 3.12 19.40
N VAL A 141 3.78 2.21 18.77
CA VAL A 141 2.57 1.65 19.40
C VAL A 141 2.72 0.20 19.86
N CYS A 142 3.78 -0.50 19.45
CA CYS A 142 4.00 -1.90 19.82
C CYS A 142 5.29 -2.04 20.59
N GLU A 143 5.29 -2.97 21.53
CA GLU A 143 6.49 -3.34 22.25
C GLU A 143 6.67 -4.84 22.05
N ILE A 144 7.80 -5.24 21.50
CA ILE A 144 8.09 -6.66 21.31
C ILE A 144 8.62 -7.21 22.63
N ASP A 145 7.92 -8.24 23.11
CA ASP A 145 8.30 -8.86 24.35
C ASP A 145 9.44 -9.83 24.05
N GLU A 146 10.64 -9.40 24.36
CA GLU A 146 11.82 -10.24 24.13
C GLU A 146 12.06 -11.24 25.24
N HIS A 147 11.05 -11.55 25.99
CA HIS A 147 11.20 -12.55 27.01
C HIS A 147 11.33 -13.92 26.33
N THR A 148 12.49 -14.15 25.85
CA THR A 148 12.84 -15.51 25.56
C THR A 148 13.24 -16.09 26.88
N THR A 149 12.33 -16.66 27.56
CA THR A 149 12.71 -17.53 28.60
C THR A 149 13.27 -18.75 27.94
N SER A 150 14.51 -18.89 28.11
CA SER A 150 15.10 -20.17 27.83
C SER A 150 14.45 -21.22 28.70
#